data_201587e6dd11667dd4ebd258748058a4
#
_entry.id   201587e6dd11667dd4ebd258748058a4
#
_cell.length_a   1.000
_cell.length_b   1.000
_cell.length_c   1.000
_cell.angle_alpha   90.00
_cell.angle_beta   90.00
_cell.angle_gamma   90.00
#
_symmetry.space_group_name_H-M   'P 1'
#
loop_
_entity.id
_entity.type
_entity.pdbx_description
1 polymer ?
#
loop_
_entity_poly.entity_id
_entity_poly.type
_entity_poly.pdbx_seq_one_letter_code
_entity_poly.pdbx_strand_id
1 'polypeptide(L)'
;MASVALLSNPRSTGNRALLPRVREYCAAHPDIFHYEVEDVDQIGEAIRTIAMVGPRIVAINGGDGTVQAALTELYSGGHFGGSPPPVAVLPNGKTNLIALDLGAEGDPLKALERVVELVESGRLDEHVIERQLISLDGGDTRPVLGMFLGGAYLADVMLYCRNRIYPLGLPNGVSHVLAAILGLFAIIFGLGGGRLPPKPQPMTVSLVRQGEFKGKFSLLIVTTLEKLLLNIRTSESHGTNGNMKLLATDSNVGAVFRMLGATWRGTLGQKPLQGVHFQQGDEIRIEGERSNVILDGEIYQAKHGKPIILTSTQPVPFLRLAA
;
A
#
# COMPACT_ATOMS: atom_id res chain seq x y z
N MET A 1 6.11 9.83 -30.86
CA MET A 1 6.50 9.77 -29.44
C MET A 1 5.54 8.81 -28.76
N ALA A 2 6.02 7.91 -27.91
CA ALA A 2 5.14 6.98 -27.21
C ALA A 2 4.21 7.73 -26.25
N SER A 3 2.91 7.45 -26.35
CA SER A 3 1.89 8.10 -25.52
C SER A 3 1.71 7.42 -24.17
N VAL A 4 1.99 6.11 -24.10
CA VAL A 4 1.91 5.27 -22.89
C VAL A 4 3.29 4.71 -22.59
N ALA A 5 3.74 4.81 -21.35
CA ALA A 5 4.88 4.04 -20.89
C ALA A 5 4.39 2.91 -19.96
N LEU A 6 4.83 1.69 -20.22
CA LEU A 6 4.51 0.53 -19.41
C LEU A 6 5.79 0.04 -18.70
N LEU A 7 5.78 0.10 -17.37
CA LEU A 7 6.83 -0.48 -16.53
C LEU A 7 6.38 -1.86 -16.06
N SER A 8 7.06 -2.92 -16.47
CA SER A 8 6.75 -4.29 -16.07
C SER A 8 7.84 -4.90 -15.21
N ASN A 9 7.43 -5.61 -14.13
CA ASN A 9 8.33 -6.47 -13.37
C ASN A 9 8.03 -7.94 -13.67
N PRO A 10 8.88 -8.64 -14.47
CA PRO A 10 8.70 -10.05 -14.81
C PRO A 10 8.64 -11.00 -13.62
N ARG A 11 9.27 -10.63 -12.49
CA ARG A 11 9.31 -11.44 -11.27
C ARG A 11 8.02 -11.35 -10.44
N SER A 12 7.13 -10.41 -10.74
CA SER A 12 5.82 -10.34 -10.09
C SER A 12 5.00 -11.60 -10.35
N THR A 13 4.28 -12.05 -9.34
CA THR A 13 3.60 -13.36 -9.36
C THR A 13 2.65 -13.51 -10.54
N GLY A 14 1.90 -12.46 -10.88
CA GLY A 14 0.98 -12.46 -12.03
C GLY A 14 1.69 -12.42 -13.38
N ASN A 15 2.86 -11.78 -13.47
CA ASN A 15 3.59 -11.64 -14.73
C ASN A 15 4.19 -12.94 -15.27
N ARG A 16 4.42 -13.96 -14.43
CA ARG A 16 4.96 -15.24 -14.91
C ARG A 16 4.11 -15.86 -16.03
N ALA A 17 2.79 -15.71 -15.96
CA ALA A 17 1.88 -16.26 -16.97
C ALA A 17 1.41 -15.21 -18.00
N LEU A 18 1.30 -13.95 -17.63
CA LEU A 18 0.68 -12.90 -18.44
C LEU A 18 1.67 -12.09 -19.27
N LEU A 19 2.93 -12.00 -18.88
CA LEU A 19 3.92 -11.16 -19.54
C LEU A 19 4.11 -11.45 -21.03
N PRO A 20 4.08 -12.70 -21.53
CA PRO A 20 4.15 -12.98 -22.96
C PRO A 20 3.03 -12.30 -23.75
N ARG A 21 1.78 -12.32 -23.25
CA ARG A 21 0.62 -11.64 -23.85
C ARG A 21 0.77 -10.12 -23.82
N VAL A 22 1.31 -9.58 -22.72
CA VAL A 22 1.60 -8.14 -22.59
C VAL A 22 2.66 -7.71 -23.60
N ARG A 23 3.73 -8.48 -23.78
CA ARG A 23 4.79 -8.22 -24.78
C ARG A 23 4.22 -8.22 -26.20
N GLU A 24 3.39 -9.23 -26.54
CA GLU A 24 2.72 -9.32 -27.84
C GLU A 24 1.83 -8.10 -28.10
N TYR A 25 1.05 -7.71 -27.10
CA TYR A 25 0.20 -6.52 -27.19
C TYR A 25 1.03 -5.24 -27.41
N CYS A 26 2.09 -5.04 -26.63
CA CYS A 26 2.98 -3.87 -26.78
C CYS A 26 3.69 -3.86 -28.14
N ALA A 27 4.10 -5.02 -28.66
CA ALA A 27 4.72 -5.12 -30.00
C ALA A 27 3.75 -4.72 -31.14
N ALA A 28 2.45 -4.94 -30.94
CA ALA A 28 1.42 -4.53 -31.90
C ALA A 28 1.02 -3.04 -31.78
N HIS A 29 1.42 -2.34 -30.70
CA HIS A 29 1.07 -0.95 -30.42
C HIS A 29 2.34 -0.08 -30.28
N PRO A 30 2.84 0.53 -31.37
CA PRO A 30 4.11 1.28 -31.37
C PRO A 30 4.09 2.54 -30.50
N ASP A 31 2.92 2.99 -30.07
CA ASP A 31 2.72 4.11 -29.15
C ASP A 31 2.95 3.74 -27.67
N ILE A 32 3.22 2.45 -27.38
CA ILE A 32 3.55 1.97 -26.05
C ILE A 32 5.07 1.81 -25.94
N PHE A 33 5.69 2.56 -25.03
CA PHE A 33 7.06 2.32 -24.61
C PHE A 33 7.06 1.31 -23.47
N HIS A 34 7.45 0.05 -23.74
CA HIS A 34 7.49 -1.01 -22.73
C HIS A 34 8.89 -1.17 -22.17
N TYR A 35 9.03 -0.99 -20.85
CA TYR A 35 10.27 -1.19 -20.12
C TYR A 35 10.09 -2.32 -19.09
N GLU A 36 10.97 -3.32 -19.13
CA GLU A 36 11.00 -4.42 -18.17
C GLU A 36 12.18 -4.27 -17.21
N VAL A 37 11.91 -4.40 -15.90
CA VAL A 37 12.94 -4.38 -14.87
C VAL A 37 13.20 -5.81 -14.35
N GLU A 38 14.46 -6.20 -14.25
CA GLU A 38 14.83 -7.50 -13.69
C GLU A 38 14.75 -7.51 -12.16
N ASP A 39 14.98 -6.35 -11.54
CA ASP A 39 14.93 -6.17 -10.09
C ASP A 39 14.32 -4.82 -9.71
N VAL A 40 13.79 -4.72 -8.48
CA VAL A 40 13.20 -3.49 -7.93
C VAL A 40 14.22 -2.34 -7.86
N ASP A 41 15.50 -2.66 -7.65
CA ASP A 41 16.58 -1.67 -7.58
C ASP A 41 16.81 -0.94 -8.92
N GLN A 42 16.34 -1.51 -10.04
CA GLN A 42 16.44 -0.88 -11.37
C GLN A 42 15.31 0.11 -11.67
N ILE A 43 14.31 0.21 -10.80
CA ILE A 43 13.14 1.06 -11.04
C ILE A 43 13.54 2.53 -11.20
N GLY A 44 14.52 3.02 -10.44
CA GLY A 44 15.02 4.39 -10.57
C GLY A 44 15.56 4.69 -11.97
N GLU A 45 16.32 3.76 -12.56
CA GLU A 45 16.84 3.89 -13.93
C GLU A 45 15.71 3.77 -14.97
N ALA A 46 14.77 2.85 -14.76
CA ALA A 46 13.62 2.69 -15.63
C ALA A 46 12.76 3.97 -15.68
N ILE A 47 12.46 4.57 -14.53
CA ILE A 47 11.68 5.82 -14.44
C ILE A 47 12.43 6.98 -15.10
N ARG A 48 13.76 7.06 -14.93
CA ARG A 48 14.59 8.05 -15.65
C ARG A 48 14.48 7.89 -17.16
N THR A 49 14.56 6.66 -17.66
CA THR A 49 14.42 6.35 -19.09
C THR A 49 13.01 6.68 -19.59
N ILE A 50 11.98 6.35 -18.83
CA ILE A 50 10.59 6.70 -19.13
C ILE A 50 10.41 8.23 -19.18
N ALA A 51 11.05 8.97 -18.29
CA ALA A 51 10.97 10.42 -18.29
C ALA A 51 11.57 11.06 -19.56
N MET A 52 12.63 10.46 -20.14
CA MET A 52 13.17 10.91 -21.43
C MET A 52 12.23 10.67 -22.61
N VAL A 53 11.35 9.68 -22.52
CA VAL A 53 10.32 9.40 -23.53
C VAL A 53 9.19 10.44 -23.48
N GLY A 54 8.89 10.99 -22.32
CA GLY A 54 7.85 11.99 -22.10
C GLY A 54 6.44 11.46 -22.35
N PRO A 55 6.02 10.32 -21.77
CA PRO A 55 4.69 9.75 -21.99
C PRO A 55 3.60 10.60 -21.38
N ARG A 56 2.37 10.46 -21.89
CA ARG A 56 1.17 11.07 -21.31
C ARG A 56 0.70 10.35 -20.04
N ILE A 57 1.06 9.07 -19.88
CA ILE A 57 0.72 8.24 -18.74
C ILE A 57 1.77 7.16 -18.51
N VAL A 58 2.00 6.81 -17.25
CA VAL A 58 2.83 5.67 -16.85
C VAL A 58 1.94 4.57 -16.29
N ALA A 59 1.92 3.41 -16.93
CA ALA A 59 1.25 2.20 -16.43
C ALA A 59 2.27 1.33 -15.70
N ILE A 60 1.90 0.82 -14.50
CA ILE A 60 2.75 -0.04 -13.68
C ILE A 60 2.17 -1.45 -13.66
N ASN A 61 2.91 -2.40 -14.21
CA ASN A 61 2.56 -3.82 -14.29
C ASN A 61 3.46 -4.62 -13.34
N GLY A 62 3.07 -4.70 -12.08
CA GLY A 62 3.87 -5.33 -11.04
C GLY A 62 3.08 -5.66 -9.78
N GLY A 63 3.76 -6.20 -8.79
CA GLY A 63 3.22 -6.37 -7.45
C GLY A 63 3.31 -5.09 -6.62
N ASP A 64 2.75 -5.13 -5.40
CA ASP A 64 2.65 -3.96 -4.51
C ASP A 64 4.02 -3.29 -4.25
N GLY A 65 5.10 -4.06 -4.05
CA GLY A 65 6.46 -3.52 -3.88
C GLY A 65 6.99 -2.83 -5.14
N THR A 66 6.66 -3.32 -6.35
CA THR A 66 7.00 -2.65 -7.62
C THR A 66 6.26 -1.32 -7.75
N VAL A 67 4.97 -1.31 -7.40
CA VAL A 67 4.14 -0.09 -7.42
C VAL A 67 4.71 0.93 -6.45
N GLN A 68 5.02 0.54 -5.22
CA GLN A 68 5.60 1.40 -4.20
C GLN A 68 6.93 2.04 -4.66
N ALA A 69 7.85 1.23 -5.17
CA ALA A 69 9.15 1.72 -5.65
C ALA A 69 8.98 2.68 -6.84
N ALA A 70 8.07 2.36 -7.77
CA ALA A 70 7.77 3.22 -8.90
C ALA A 70 7.14 4.56 -8.47
N LEU A 71 6.18 4.55 -7.55
CA LEU A 71 5.60 5.78 -6.99
C LEU A 71 6.65 6.64 -6.27
N THR A 72 7.54 6.00 -5.51
CA THR A 72 8.64 6.69 -4.84
C THR A 72 9.55 7.38 -5.85
N GLU A 73 9.96 6.71 -6.93
CA GLU A 73 10.82 7.30 -7.96
C GLU A 73 10.10 8.37 -8.80
N LEU A 74 8.83 8.15 -9.16
CA LEU A 74 8.04 9.12 -9.94
C LEU A 74 7.88 10.44 -9.21
N TYR A 75 7.55 10.41 -7.91
CA TYR A 75 7.16 11.61 -7.18
C TYR A 75 8.27 12.18 -6.27
N SER A 76 9.33 11.41 -5.95
CA SER A 76 10.46 11.89 -5.16
C SER A 76 11.79 11.86 -5.93
N GLY A 77 11.85 11.22 -7.10
CA GLY A 77 13.07 11.09 -7.90
C GLY A 77 13.46 12.32 -8.70
N GLY A 78 12.55 13.29 -8.89
CA GLY A 78 12.81 14.52 -9.63
C GLY A 78 12.96 14.35 -11.15
N HIS A 79 12.68 13.17 -11.71
CA HIS A 79 12.94 12.84 -13.12
C HIS A 79 12.03 13.58 -14.11
N PHE A 80 10.85 14.05 -13.68
CA PHE A 80 9.85 14.73 -14.52
C PHE A 80 9.80 16.25 -14.32
N GLY A 81 10.83 16.85 -13.71
CA GLY A 81 10.87 18.31 -13.52
C GLY A 81 9.73 18.88 -12.66
N GLY A 82 9.14 18.05 -11.77
CA GLY A 82 8.05 18.46 -10.86
C GLY A 82 6.64 18.22 -11.40
N SER A 83 6.48 17.71 -12.62
CA SER A 83 5.17 17.41 -13.22
C SER A 83 5.14 15.97 -13.76
N PRO A 84 5.15 14.95 -12.91
CA PRO A 84 5.05 13.57 -13.37
C PRO A 84 3.67 13.31 -14.01
N PRO A 85 3.61 12.46 -15.05
CA PRO A 85 2.35 12.11 -15.70
C PRO A 85 1.46 11.29 -14.76
N PRO A 86 0.14 11.18 -15.04
CA PRO A 86 -0.75 10.29 -14.31
C PRO A 86 -0.25 8.84 -14.31
N VAL A 87 -0.59 8.12 -13.23
CA VAL A 87 -0.20 6.72 -13.04
C VAL A 87 -1.41 5.80 -13.14
N ALA A 88 -1.32 4.77 -13.97
CA ALA A 88 -2.24 3.63 -13.98
C ALA A 88 -1.58 2.44 -13.27
N VAL A 89 -2.28 1.81 -12.32
CA VAL A 89 -1.79 0.61 -11.63
C VAL A 89 -2.57 -0.59 -12.14
N LEU A 90 -1.86 -1.54 -12.78
CA LEU A 90 -2.48 -2.77 -13.29
C LEU A 90 -2.61 -3.82 -12.16
N PRO A 91 -3.71 -4.61 -12.11
CA PRO A 91 -4.00 -5.53 -11.02
C PRO A 91 -3.17 -6.83 -11.11
N ASN A 92 -1.84 -6.74 -11.01
CA ASN A 92 -0.92 -7.86 -11.23
C ASN A 92 -0.10 -8.26 -9.99
N GLY A 93 -0.49 -7.77 -8.82
CA GLY A 93 0.05 -8.17 -7.51
C GLY A 93 -0.79 -9.28 -6.86
N LYS A 94 -0.43 -9.63 -5.62
CA LYS A 94 -1.18 -10.60 -4.81
C LYS A 94 -2.40 -9.98 -4.15
N THR A 95 -2.29 -8.77 -3.67
CA THR A 95 -3.32 -8.03 -2.94
C THR A 95 -4.00 -6.97 -3.78
N ASN A 96 -3.26 -6.32 -4.68
CA ASN A 96 -3.76 -5.30 -5.62
C ASN A 96 -4.55 -4.15 -4.95
N LEU A 97 -4.19 -3.77 -3.71
CA LEU A 97 -4.94 -2.78 -2.95
C LEU A 97 -5.10 -1.46 -3.69
N ILE A 98 -4.01 -0.94 -4.22
CA ILE A 98 -3.99 0.33 -4.97
C ILE A 98 -4.77 0.20 -6.27
N ALA A 99 -4.54 -0.88 -7.03
CA ALA A 99 -5.26 -1.13 -8.29
C ALA A 99 -6.78 -1.21 -8.05
N LEU A 100 -7.22 -1.96 -7.04
CA LEU A 100 -8.63 -2.08 -6.67
C LEU A 100 -9.25 -0.75 -6.24
N ASP A 101 -8.52 0.08 -5.49
CA ASP A 101 -8.97 1.42 -5.10
C ASP A 101 -9.18 2.32 -6.32
N LEU A 102 -8.32 2.19 -7.32
CA LEU A 102 -8.40 2.90 -8.59
C LEU A 102 -9.35 2.25 -9.60
N GLY A 103 -10.06 1.19 -9.22
CA GLY A 103 -11.05 0.52 -10.05
C GLY A 103 -10.48 -0.43 -11.10
N ALA A 104 -9.21 -0.80 -11.00
CA ALA A 104 -8.61 -1.83 -11.85
C ALA A 104 -8.82 -3.21 -11.22
N GLU A 105 -9.62 -4.05 -11.89
CA GLU A 105 -9.94 -5.41 -11.44
C GLU A 105 -9.76 -6.42 -12.58
N GLY A 106 -9.50 -7.67 -12.24
CA GLY A 106 -9.46 -8.78 -13.19
C GLY A 106 -8.17 -8.91 -14.00
N ASP A 107 -8.27 -9.01 -15.33
CA ASP A 107 -7.13 -9.24 -16.22
C ASP A 107 -6.30 -7.97 -16.41
N PRO A 108 -5.01 -7.96 -16.03
CA PRO A 108 -4.12 -6.81 -16.23
C PRO A 108 -4.01 -6.36 -17.69
N LEU A 109 -4.13 -7.27 -18.66
CA LEU A 109 -4.09 -6.91 -20.07
C LEU A 109 -5.31 -6.08 -20.47
N LYS A 110 -6.52 -6.45 -20.01
CA LYS A 110 -7.72 -5.63 -20.22
C LYS A 110 -7.61 -4.25 -19.59
N ALA A 111 -6.97 -4.16 -18.42
CA ALA A 111 -6.70 -2.88 -17.78
C ALA A 111 -5.74 -2.02 -18.65
N LEU A 112 -4.69 -2.63 -19.24
CA LEU A 112 -3.78 -1.95 -20.17
C LEU A 112 -4.51 -1.52 -21.45
N GLU A 113 -5.31 -2.38 -22.05
CA GLU A 113 -6.15 -2.07 -23.21
C GLU A 113 -7.04 -0.83 -22.93
N ARG A 114 -7.64 -0.77 -21.75
CA ARG A 114 -8.43 0.39 -21.33
C ARG A 114 -7.62 1.66 -21.19
N VAL A 115 -6.39 1.58 -20.65
CA VAL A 115 -5.46 2.73 -20.60
C VAL A 115 -5.19 3.27 -22.00
N VAL A 116 -4.85 2.39 -22.94
CA VAL A 116 -4.56 2.76 -24.35
C VAL A 116 -5.78 3.39 -25.01
N GLU A 117 -6.97 2.79 -24.85
CA GLU A 117 -8.23 3.33 -25.38
C GLU A 117 -8.50 4.76 -24.88
N LEU A 118 -8.29 5.04 -23.60
CA LEU A 118 -8.50 6.37 -23.03
C LEU A 118 -7.51 7.41 -23.58
N VAL A 119 -6.26 6.99 -23.81
CA VAL A 119 -5.25 7.85 -24.43
C VAL A 119 -5.57 8.15 -25.89
N GLU A 120 -5.92 7.12 -26.69
CA GLU A 120 -6.25 7.24 -28.11
C GLU A 120 -7.52 8.05 -28.34
N SER A 121 -8.54 7.86 -27.50
CA SER A 121 -9.78 8.63 -27.58
C SER A 121 -9.70 10.06 -27.05
N GLY A 122 -8.54 10.47 -26.48
CA GLY A 122 -8.36 11.80 -25.91
C GLY A 122 -9.12 12.04 -24.59
N ARG A 123 -9.65 10.97 -23.96
CA ARG A 123 -10.45 11.05 -22.72
C ARG A 123 -9.66 10.76 -21.45
N LEU A 124 -8.33 10.72 -21.52
CA LEU A 124 -7.47 10.42 -20.38
C LEU A 124 -7.78 11.35 -19.19
N ASP A 125 -7.87 12.65 -19.44
CA ASP A 125 -8.01 13.67 -18.38
C ASP A 125 -9.36 13.59 -17.64
N GLU A 126 -10.41 13.05 -18.29
CA GLU A 126 -11.71 12.81 -17.66
C GLU A 126 -11.67 11.73 -16.57
N HIS A 127 -10.67 10.85 -16.62
CA HIS A 127 -10.48 9.73 -15.70
C HIS A 127 -9.32 9.93 -14.72
N VAL A 128 -8.62 11.07 -14.79
CA VAL A 128 -7.56 11.39 -13.82
C VAL A 128 -8.20 11.85 -12.53
N ILE A 129 -7.75 11.26 -11.42
CA ILE A 129 -8.13 11.61 -10.06
C ILE A 129 -6.88 11.91 -9.24
N GLU A 130 -7.03 12.83 -8.31
CA GLU A 130 -5.97 13.19 -7.39
C GLU A 130 -6.01 12.30 -6.13
N ARG A 131 -4.84 11.79 -5.73
CA ARG A 131 -4.67 11.01 -4.50
C ARG A 131 -3.43 11.46 -3.74
N GLN A 132 -3.52 11.49 -2.44
CA GLN A 132 -2.35 11.68 -1.59
C GLN A 132 -1.69 10.34 -1.27
N LEU A 133 -0.38 10.38 -1.11
CA LEU A 133 0.43 9.25 -0.68
C LEU A 133 0.85 9.45 0.78
N ILE A 134 1.18 8.35 1.44
CA ILE A 134 1.90 8.33 2.71
C ILE A 134 3.38 8.46 2.37
N SER A 135 4.03 9.48 2.89
CA SER A 135 5.50 9.58 2.92
C SER A 135 6.00 9.04 4.25
N LEU A 136 6.72 7.92 4.22
CA LEU A 136 7.31 7.28 5.38
C LEU A 136 8.76 7.71 5.50
N ASP A 137 9.11 8.38 6.60
CA ASP A 137 10.47 8.70 7.01
C ASP A 137 10.88 7.86 8.22
N GLY A 138 11.89 7.03 8.04
CA GLY A 138 12.53 6.21 9.10
C GLY A 138 13.86 6.78 9.60
N GLY A 139 14.26 7.96 9.14
CA GLY A 139 15.31 8.79 9.70
C GLY A 139 16.70 8.71 9.08
N ASP A 140 17.04 7.80 8.15
CA ASP A 140 18.39 7.75 7.52
C ASP A 140 18.36 7.44 6.02
N THR A 141 17.22 7.13 5.47
CA THR A 141 17.03 6.86 4.05
C THR A 141 16.08 7.91 3.48
N ARG A 142 16.14 8.09 2.16
CA ARG A 142 15.14 8.90 1.46
C ARG A 142 13.73 8.42 1.83
N PRO A 143 12.78 9.32 2.09
CA PRO A 143 11.39 8.94 2.36
C PRO A 143 10.83 8.03 1.27
N VAL A 144 10.04 7.04 1.69
CA VAL A 144 9.40 6.08 0.80
C VAL A 144 7.91 6.39 0.72
N LEU A 145 7.35 6.34 -0.50
CA LEU A 145 5.96 6.66 -0.73
C LEU A 145 5.11 5.39 -0.86
N GLY A 146 3.89 5.44 -0.34
CA GLY A 146 2.92 4.36 -0.42
C GLY A 146 1.51 4.82 -0.07
N MET A 147 0.54 3.89 0.00
CA MET A 147 -0.86 4.22 0.27
C MET A 147 -1.46 3.43 1.43
N PHE A 148 -0.84 2.32 1.83
CA PHE A 148 -1.33 1.48 2.92
C PHE A 148 -0.19 1.03 3.82
N LEU A 149 -0.29 1.40 5.11
CA LEU A 149 0.68 1.01 6.13
C LEU A 149 -0.01 0.15 7.20
N GLY A 150 0.60 -1.00 7.48
CA GLY A 150 0.29 -1.86 8.62
C GLY A 150 1.39 -1.81 9.67
N GLY A 151 1.02 -1.72 10.94
CA GLY A 151 1.98 -1.65 12.04
C GLY A 151 1.53 -2.40 13.29
N ALA A 152 2.23 -2.19 14.38
CA ALA A 152 2.02 -2.83 15.67
C ALA A 152 2.13 -4.36 15.57
N TYR A 153 1.35 -5.08 16.35
CA TYR A 153 1.39 -6.54 16.38
C TYR A 153 1.05 -7.18 15.02
N LEU A 154 0.26 -6.52 14.16
CA LEU A 154 0.03 -6.97 12.79
C LEU A 154 1.34 -7.13 12.02
N ALA A 155 2.24 -6.16 12.09
CA ALA A 155 3.53 -6.26 11.42
C ALA A 155 4.40 -7.40 11.98
N ASP A 156 4.37 -7.62 13.28
CA ASP A 156 5.10 -8.72 13.92
C ASP A 156 4.55 -10.09 13.48
N VAL A 157 3.22 -10.23 13.37
CA VAL A 157 2.57 -11.46 12.87
C VAL A 157 2.91 -11.70 11.41
N MET A 158 2.96 -10.67 10.59
CA MET A 158 3.35 -10.78 9.18
C MET A 158 4.82 -11.18 9.02
N LEU A 159 5.72 -10.60 9.82
CA LEU A 159 7.12 -11.01 9.89
C LEU A 159 7.27 -12.46 10.34
N TYR A 160 6.52 -12.87 11.34
CA TYR A 160 6.49 -14.25 11.81
C TYR A 160 6.01 -15.18 10.70
N CYS A 161 4.96 -14.83 9.98
CA CYS A 161 4.46 -15.57 8.82
C CYS A 161 5.55 -15.75 7.76
N ARG A 162 6.21 -14.66 7.39
CA ARG A 162 7.30 -14.67 6.39
C ARG A 162 8.47 -15.55 6.80
N ASN A 163 8.88 -15.50 8.07
CA ASN A 163 10.10 -16.16 8.55
C ASN A 163 9.87 -17.60 9.03
N ARG A 164 8.66 -17.96 9.45
CA ARG A 164 8.37 -19.25 10.08
C ARG A 164 7.34 -20.10 9.34
N ILE A 165 6.34 -19.48 8.71
CA ILE A 165 5.24 -20.22 8.08
C ILE A 165 5.50 -20.41 6.59
N TYR A 166 5.98 -19.39 5.86
CA TYR A 166 6.29 -19.52 4.43
C TYR A 166 7.30 -20.63 4.11
N PRO A 167 8.37 -20.85 4.92
CA PRO A 167 9.28 -21.97 4.68
C PRO A 167 8.64 -23.37 4.74
N LEU A 168 7.41 -23.49 5.29
CA LEU A 168 6.66 -24.74 5.29
C LEU A 168 6.05 -25.11 3.92
N GLY A 169 6.16 -24.21 2.93
CA GLY A 169 5.67 -24.45 1.56
C GLY A 169 4.15 -24.43 1.41
N LEU A 170 3.41 -23.94 2.41
CA LEU A 170 1.96 -23.83 2.35
C LEU A 170 1.50 -22.74 1.36
N PRO A 171 0.32 -22.88 0.74
CA PRO A 171 -0.28 -21.80 -0.05
C PRO A 171 -0.38 -20.50 0.75
N ASN A 172 -0.12 -19.35 0.11
CA ASN A 172 -0.06 -18.06 0.80
C ASN A 172 -1.31 -17.76 1.64
N GLY A 173 -2.52 -18.03 1.10
CA GLY A 173 -3.77 -17.82 1.84
C GLY A 173 -3.83 -18.65 3.13
N VAL A 174 -3.41 -19.91 3.08
CA VAL A 174 -3.33 -20.80 4.26
C VAL A 174 -2.30 -20.29 5.25
N SER A 175 -1.14 -19.82 4.76
CA SER A 175 -0.08 -19.27 5.60
C SER A 175 -0.54 -18.03 6.37
N HIS A 176 -1.26 -17.12 5.72
CA HIS A 176 -1.81 -15.91 6.35
C HIS A 176 -2.89 -16.25 7.38
N VAL A 177 -3.81 -17.16 7.04
CA VAL A 177 -4.86 -17.62 7.97
C VAL A 177 -4.23 -18.28 9.20
N LEU A 178 -3.23 -19.14 9.01
CA LEU A 178 -2.52 -19.79 10.12
C LEU A 178 -1.80 -18.76 10.99
N ALA A 179 -1.12 -17.78 10.40
CA ALA A 179 -0.45 -16.69 11.13
C ALA A 179 -1.45 -15.85 11.94
N ALA A 180 -2.61 -15.53 11.35
CA ALA A 180 -3.66 -14.77 12.02
C ALA A 180 -4.26 -15.56 13.20
N ILE A 181 -4.52 -16.87 13.04
CA ILE A 181 -5.01 -17.75 14.12
C ILE A 181 -3.98 -17.82 15.25
N LEU A 182 -2.70 -18.06 14.95
CA LEU A 182 -1.64 -18.11 15.95
C LEU A 182 -1.46 -16.76 16.66
N GLY A 183 -1.59 -15.66 15.93
CA GLY A 183 -1.54 -14.30 16.47
C GLY A 183 -2.72 -14.04 17.42
N LEU A 184 -3.93 -14.37 17.00
CA LEU A 184 -5.13 -14.23 17.83
C LEU A 184 -5.05 -15.12 19.10
N PHE A 185 -4.61 -16.35 18.95
CA PHE A 185 -4.36 -17.26 20.06
C PHE A 185 -3.36 -16.67 21.05
N ALA A 186 -2.24 -16.13 20.56
CA ALA A 186 -1.23 -15.49 21.40
C ALA A 186 -1.80 -14.29 22.18
N ILE A 187 -2.67 -13.47 21.58
CA ILE A 187 -3.35 -12.37 22.28
C ILE A 187 -4.31 -12.90 23.35
N ILE A 188 -5.14 -13.90 23.02
CA ILE A 188 -6.16 -14.44 23.93
C ILE A 188 -5.50 -15.02 25.21
N PHE A 189 -4.43 -15.77 25.05
CA PHE A 189 -3.75 -16.46 26.18
C PHE A 189 -2.57 -15.66 26.75
N GLY A 190 -2.28 -14.46 26.26
CA GLY A 190 -1.16 -13.65 26.70
C GLY A 190 0.20 -14.29 26.45
N LEU A 191 0.26 -15.23 25.49
CA LEU A 191 1.46 -15.97 25.12
C LEU A 191 2.24 -15.21 24.04
N GLY A 192 3.53 -15.54 23.85
CA GLY A 192 4.31 -14.99 22.73
C GLY A 192 5.79 -15.30 22.85
N GLY A 193 6.44 -15.35 21.68
CA GLY A 193 7.86 -15.74 21.56
C GLY A 193 8.05 -17.26 21.39
N GLY A 194 9.26 -17.67 21.06
CA GLY A 194 9.58 -19.06 20.75
C GLY A 194 8.93 -19.54 19.46
N ARG A 195 7.90 -20.40 19.58
CA ARG A 195 7.13 -20.95 18.45
C ARG A 195 5.87 -20.13 18.12
N LEU A 196 5.57 -19.07 18.86
CA LEU A 196 4.43 -18.17 18.62
C LEU A 196 4.94 -16.80 18.17
N PRO A 197 4.10 -15.95 17.55
CA PRO A 197 4.44 -14.56 17.30
C PRO A 197 4.88 -13.84 18.59
N PRO A 198 5.74 -12.81 18.52
CA PRO A 198 6.19 -12.07 19.69
C PRO A 198 5.00 -11.41 20.40
N LYS A 199 5.17 -11.05 21.68
CA LYS A 199 4.12 -10.31 22.41
C LYS A 199 3.98 -8.89 21.85
N PRO A 200 2.74 -8.34 21.82
CA PRO A 200 2.55 -6.94 21.48
C PRO A 200 3.38 -6.01 22.37
N GLN A 201 4.14 -5.12 21.75
CA GLN A 201 4.99 -4.15 22.44
C GLN A 201 4.25 -2.84 22.69
N PRO A 202 4.57 -2.11 23.77
CA PRO A 202 4.02 -0.77 23.99
C PRO A 202 4.57 0.19 22.92
N MET A 203 3.68 1.06 22.42
CA MET A 203 4.03 2.11 21.48
C MET A 203 3.22 3.37 21.77
N THR A 204 3.74 4.50 21.33
CA THR A 204 3.06 5.79 21.33
C THR A 204 2.73 6.16 19.91
N VAL A 205 1.50 6.56 19.67
CA VAL A 205 1.06 7.11 18.38
C VAL A 205 0.58 8.53 18.63
N SER A 206 1.20 9.49 17.97
CA SER A 206 0.88 10.91 18.11
C SER A 206 0.39 11.46 16.77
N LEU A 207 -0.67 12.26 16.81
CA LEU A 207 -1.16 13.02 15.66
C LEU A 207 -1.03 14.51 15.96
N VAL A 208 -0.48 15.26 15.02
CA VAL A 208 -0.38 16.71 15.16
C VAL A 208 -1.77 17.31 15.35
N ARG A 209 -1.95 18.12 16.40
CA ARG A 209 -3.20 18.80 16.81
C ARG A 209 -4.30 17.91 17.40
N GLN A 210 -4.13 16.58 17.48
CA GLN A 210 -5.18 15.68 18.01
C GLN A 210 -4.72 14.91 19.26
N GLY A 211 -3.45 15.09 19.64
CA GLY A 211 -2.88 14.48 20.84
C GLY A 211 -2.19 13.13 20.59
N GLU A 212 -1.94 12.42 21.68
CA GLU A 212 -1.26 11.12 21.63
C GLU A 212 -2.05 10.06 22.39
N PHE A 213 -1.89 8.83 21.98
CA PHE A 213 -2.35 7.67 22.72
C PHE A 213 -1.24 6.64 22.84
N LYS A 214 -1.15 6.01 24.02
CA LYS A 214 -0.11 5.05 24.39
C LYS A 214 -0.76 3.73 24.73
N GLY A 215 -0.20 2.64 24.22
CA GLY A 215 -0.73 1.33 24.52
C GLY A 215 -0.01 0.20 23.80
N LYS A 216 -0.54 -1.01 23.98
CA LYS A 216 -0.19 -2.16 23.16
C LYS A 216 -1.32 -2.36 22.15
N PHE A 217 -1.01 -2.31 20.87
CA PHE A 217 -1.99 -2.44 19.82
C PHE A 217 -1.84 -3.77 19.09
N SER A 218 -2.97 -4.44 18.84
CA SER A 218 -3.04 -5.62 18.00
C SER A 218 -2.94 -5.27 16.51
N LEU A 219 -3.45 -4.10 16.16
CA LEU A 219 -3.53 -3.59 14.80
C LEU A 219 -3.26 -2.11 14.79
N LEU A 220 -2.43 -1.66 13.86
CA LEU A 220 -2.28 -0.27 13.47
C LEU A 220 -2.34 -0.23 11.94
N ILE A 221 -3.27 0.53 11.39
CA ILE A 221 -3.39 0.79 9.95
C ILE A 221 -3.38 2.29 9.73
N VAL A 222 -2.56 2.75 8.79
CA VAL A 222 -2.62 4.10 8.24
C VAL A 222 -2.81 3.98 6.73
N THR A 223 -3.78 4.71 6.18
CA THR A 223 -4.07 4.61 4.74
C THR A 223 -4.62 5.90 4.16
N THR A 224 -4.30 6.12 2.89
CA THR A 224 -4.92 7.13 2.02
C THR A 224 -5.92 6.52 1.04
N LEU A 225 -6.07 5.18 1.01
CA LEU A 225 -7.03 4.47 0.16
C LEU A 225 -8.48 4.80 0.56
N GLU A 226 -9.37 4.86 -0.41
CA GLU A 226 -10.82 5.02 -0.19
C GLU A 226 -11.49 3.69 0.10
N LYS A 227 -11.07 2.64 -0.59
CA LYS A 227 -11.58 1.27 -0.44
C LYS A 227 -10.55 0.41 0.29
N LEU A 228 -10.97 -0.28 1.36
CA LEU A 228 -10.19 -1.34 1.98
C LEU A 228 -10.68 -2.71 1.47
N LEU A 229 -9.85 -3.76 1.62
CA LEU A 229 -10.09 -5.16 1.17
C LEU A 229 -11.49 -5.74 1.48
N LEU A 230 -12.24 -5.17 2.42
CA LEU A 230 -13.56 -5.64 2.86
C LEU A 230 -14.69 -4.67 2.50
N ASN A 231 -14.55 -3.84 1.45
CA ASN A 231 -15.53 -2.79 1.12
C ASN A 231 -15.83 -1.81 2.28
N ILE A 232 -14.92 -1.69 3.23
CA ILE A 232 -14.99 -0.67 4.26
C ILE A 232 -14.76 0.66 3.57
N ARG A 233 -15.84 1.33 3.20
CA ARG A 233 -15.75 2.73 2.80
C ARG A 233 -15.35 3.50 4.05
N THR A 234 -14.11 3.94 4.10
CA THR A 234 -13.71 4.95 5.06
C THR A 234 -14.50 6.19 4.66
N SER A 235 -15.50 6.54 5.47
CA SER A 235 -16.43 7.62 5.19
C SER A 235 -15.72 8.85 4.67
N GLU A 236 -16.27 9.47 3.64
CA GLU A 236 -15.90 10.79 3.13
C GLU A 236 -16.13 11.85 4.20
N SER A 237 -15.29 11.88 5.22
CA SER A 237 -15.16 13.09 6.02
C SER A 237 -14.17 13.98 5.29
N HIS A 238 -14.63 14.73 4.30
CA HIS A 238 -13.97 15.92 3.79
C HIS A 238 -13.94 16.95 4.92
N GLY A 239 -13.21 16.64 5.97
CA GLY A 239 -13.12 17.44 7.17
C GLY A 239 -11.70 17.86 7.44
N THR A 240 -11.56 19.01 8.02
CA THR A 240 -10.39 19.77 8.48
C THR A 240 -9.29 19.00 9.25
N ASN A 241 -9.33 17.67 9.32
CA ASN A 241 -8.50 16.86 10.20
C ASN A 241 -7.36 16.09 9.52
N GLY A 242 -7.21 16.20 8.19
CA GLY A 242 -6.12 15.56 7.44
C GLY A 242 -6.55 14.39 6.56
N ASN A 243 -5.61 13.91 5.72
CA ASN A 243 -5.89 13.01 4.59
C ASN A 243 -5.53 11.55 4.85
N MET A 244 -4.65 11.28 5.83
CA MET A 244 -4.34 9.92 6.25
C MET A 244 -5.35 9.45 7.31
N LYS A 245 -5.93 8.28 7.10
CA LYS A 245 -6.86 7.63 8.01
C LYS A 245 -6.08 6.65 8.87
N LEU A 246 -6.20 6.78 10.20
CA LEU A 246 -5.58 5.93 11.19
C LEU A 246 -6.63 5.08 11.89
N LEU A 247 -6.42 3.77 11.92
CA LEU A 247 -7.13 2.80 12.73
C LEU A 247 -6.14 2.10 13.64
N ALA A 248 -6.32 2.20 14.96
CA ALA A 248 -5.58 1.40 15.92
C ALA A 248 -6.55 0.61 16.81
N THR A 249 -6.19 -0.64 17.12
CA THR A 249 -6.99 -1.50 17.99
C THR A 249 -6.13 -1.99 19.13
N ASP A 250 -6.60 -1.80 20.36
CA ASP A 250 -5.92 -2.26 21.57
C ASP A 250 -5.67 -3.77 21.53
N SER A 251 -4.56 -4.19 22.11
CA SER A 251 -4.18 -5.60 22.22
C SER A 251 -4.97 -6.30 23.34
N ASN A 252 -6.30 -6.28 23.23
CA ASN A 252 -7.18 -7.07 24.07
C ASN A 252 -8.28 -7.74 23.23
N VAL A 253 -8.72 -8.89 23.68
CA VAL A 253 -9.68 -9.75 22.96
C VAL A 253 -10.99 -9.00 22.66
N GLY A 254 -11.50 -8.23 23.62
CA GLY A 254 -12.74 -7.49 23.46
C GLY A 254 -12.68 -6.41 22.39
N ALA A 255 -11.57 -5.67 22.30
CA ALA A 255 -11.36 -4.65 21.27
C ALA A 255 -11.25 -5.30 19.88
N VAL A 256 -10.52 -6.41 19.74
CA VAL A 256 -10.38 -7.14 18.48
C VAL A 256 -11.74 -7.64 17.99
N PHE A 257 -12.55 -8.26 18.85
CA PHE A 257 -13.89 -8.73 18.45
C PHE A 257 -14.86 -7.57 18.14
N ARG A 258 -14.80 -6.46 18.86
CA ARG A 258 -15.61 -5.26 18.54
C ARG A 258 -15.20 -4.70 17.18
N MET A 259 -13.92 -4.57 16.90
CA MET A 259 -13.41 -4.12 15.61
C MET A 259 -13.86 -5.05 14.47
N LEU A 260 -13.68 -6.37 14.59
CA LEU A 260 -14.10 -7.35 13.59
C LEU A 260 -15.61 -7.31 13.37
N GLY A 261 -16.39 -7.24 14.45
CA GLY A 261 -17.85 -7.15 14.38
C GLY A 261 -18.35 -5.85 13.72
N ALA A 262 -17.70 -4.74 13.98
CA ALA A 262 -18.00 -3.45 13.33
C ALA A 262 -17.62 -3.46 11.85
N THR A 263 -16.47 -4.05 11.51
CA THR A 263 -16.03 -4.25 10.13
C THR A 263 -17.04 -5.09 9.35
N TRP A 264 -17.46 -6.21 9.90
CA TRP A 264 -18.43 -7.11 9.24
C TRP A 264 -19.79 -6.44 9.03
N ARG A 265 -20.22 -5.57 9.97
CA ARG A 265 -21.47 -4.80 9.85
C ARG A 265 -21.34 -3.55 8.98
N GLY A 266 -20.13 -3.20 8.49
CA GLY A 266 -19.89 -1.95 7.77
C GLY A 266 -20.05 -0.69 8.60
N THR A 267 -19.94 -0.79 9.94
CA THR A 267 -20.14 0.33 10.90
C THR A 267 -18.83 0.85 11.50
N LEU A 268 -17.69 0.32 11.06
CA LEU A 268 -16.38 0.75 11.54
C LEU A 268 -16.16 2.23 11.20
N GLY A 269 -15.73 3.03 12.20
CA GLY A 269 -15.52 4.47 12.05
C GLY A 269 -16.78 5.33 12.17
N GLN A 270 -17.99 4.74 12.18
CA GLN A 270 -19.23 5.50 12.32
C GLN A 270 -19.56 5.86 13.78
N LYS A 271 -19.12 5.06 14.73
CA LYS A 271 -19.32 5.26 16.17
C LYS A 271 -18.06 4.94 16.95
N PRO A 272 -17.78 5.67 18.05
CA PRO A 272 -16.68 5.32 18.95
C PRO A 272 -16.86 3.91 19.51
N LEU A 273 -15.80 3.11 19.46
CA LEU A 273 -15.77 1.76 20.01
C LEU A 273 -14.65 1.68 21.05
N GLN A 274 -14.94 1.14 22.22
CA GLN A 274 -13.95 1.02 23.29
C GLN A 274 -12.76 0.15 22.85
N GLY A 275 -11.54 0.71 22.93
CA GLY A 275 -10.31 0.07 22.53
C GLY A 275 -10.09 0.02 21.01
N VAL A 276 -10.88 0.79 20.24
CA VAL A 276 -10.68 1.00 18.80
C VAL A 276 -10.59 2.50 18.55
N HIS A 277 -9.44 2.93 18.08
CA HIS A 277 -9.12 4.34 17.83
C HIS A 277 -9.18 4.58 16.32
N PHE A 278 -10.05 5.48 15.90
CA PHE A 278 -10.16 5.91 14.51
C PHE A 278 -9.95 7.42 14.45
N GLN A 279 -8.90 7.86 13.75
CA GLN A 279 -8.53 9.26 13.63
C GLN A 279 -8.06 9.57 12.20
N GLN A 280 -7.95 10.86 11.89
CA GLN A 280 -7.41 11.35 10.62
C GLN A 280 -6.36 12.41 10.89
N GLY A 281 -5.29 12.45 10.11
CA GLY A 281 -4.22 13.43 10.29
C GLY A 281 -3.32 13.53 9.06
N ASP A 282 -2.58 14.63 8.95
CA ASP A 282 -1.58 14.84 7.89
C ASP A 282 -0.17 14.48 8.35
N GLU A 283 0.03 14.36 9.65
CA GLU A 283 1.28 13.90 10.25
C GLU A 283 0.98 12.95 11.41
N ILE A 284 1.55 11.75 11.32
CA ILE A 284 1.41 10.69 12.33
C ILE A 284 2.81 10.24 12.72
N ARG A 285 3.08 10.22 14.00
CA ARG A 285 4.36 9.78 14.57
C ARG A 285 4.16 8.51 15.38
N ILE A 286 4.95 7.49 15.09
CA ILE A 286 4.89 6.18 15.73
C ILE A 286 6.23 5.97 16.45
N GLU A 287 6.17 5.77 17.78
CA GLU A 287 7.33 5.54 18.64
C GLU A 287 7.17 4.23 19.42
N GLY A 288 8.23 3.43 19.47
CA GLY A 288 8.29 2.19 20.24
C GLY A 288 9.69 1.59 20.19
N GLU A 289 9.98 0.64 21.08
CA GLU A 289 11.30 -0.01 21.11
C GLU A 289 11.62 -0.77 19.83
N ARG A 290 10.58 -1.32 19.17
CA ARG A 290 10.66 -2.02 17.88
C ARG A 290 9.44 -1.65 17.06
N SER A 291 9.53 -0.55 16.33
CA SER A 291 8.47 -0.12 15.44
C SER A 291 8.70 -0.73 14.05
N ASN A 292 8.23 -1.98 13.87
CA ASN A 292 8.14 -2.57 12.54
C ASN A 292 6.85 -2.10 11.90
N VAL A 293 6.94 -1.62 10.66
CA VAL A 293 5.79 -1.28 9.84
C VAL A 293 5.95 -1.90 8.46
N ILE A 294 4.82 -2.13 7.81
CA ILE A 294 4.75 -2.66 6.46
C ILE A 294 4.03 -1.61 5.62
N LEU A 295 4.71 -1.05 4.64
CA LEU A 295 4.14 -0.10 3.69
C LEU A 295 4.01 -0.80 2.33
N ASP A 296 2.77 -0.93 1.83
CA ASP A 296 2.43 -1.62 0.58
C ASP A 296 3.12 -2.98 0.39
N GLY A 297 3.24 -3.76 1.48
CA GLY A 297 3.85 -5.09 1.48
C GLY A 297 5.35 -5.15 1.79
N GLU A 298 6.05 -4.02 1.78
CA GLU A 298 7.47 -3.93 2.13
C GLU A 298 7.67 -3.55 3.61
N ILE A 299 8.68 -4.17 4.24
CA ILE A 299 8.91 -4.05 5.68
C ILE A 299 9.93 -2.95 5.95
N TYR A 300 9.56 -2.03 6.82
CA TYR A 300 10.42 -0.96 7.32
C TYR A 300 10.59 -1.09 8.83
N GLN A 301 11.83 -0.98 9.27
CA GLN A 301 12.18 -1.02 10.70
C GLN A 301 12.70 0.35 11.11
N ALA A 302 12.09 0.93 12.14
CA ALA A 302 12.68 2.10 12.77
C ALA A 302 14.02 1.71 13.40
N LYS A 303 15.01 2.59 13.29
CA LYS A 303 16.21 2.47 14.09
C LYS A 303 15.87 2.63 15.58
N HIS A 304 16.58 1.89 16.41
CA HIS A 304 16.37 1.94 17.86
C HIS A 304 16.36 3.38 18.37
N GLY A 305 15.28 3.77 19.05
CA GLY A 305 15.09 5.12 19.60
C GLY A 305 14.70 6.21 18.61
N LYS A 306 14.50 5.89 17.30
CA LYS A 306 13.97 6.85 16.32
C LYS A 306 12.51 6.59 16.04
N PRO A 307 11.68 7.64 15.91
CA PRO A 307 10.29 7.49 15.50
C PRO A 307 10.20 7.18 14.00
N ILE A 308 9.11 6.53 13.61
CA ILE A 308 8.62 6.54 12.24
C ILE A 308 7.69 7.74 12.11
N ILE A 309 7.95 8.59 11.11
CA ILE A 309 7.14 9.75 10.81
C ILE A 309 6.43 9.50 9.49
N LEU A 310 5.12 9.63 9.50
CA LEU A 310 4.27 9.55 8.33
C LEU A 310 3.72 10.94 8.05
N THR A 311 3.87 11.40 6.81
CA THR A 311 3.28 12.65 6.35
C THR A 311 2.47 12.42 5.08
N SER A 312 1.36 13.13 4.91
CA SER A 312 0.64 13.10 3.64
C SER A 312 1.37 13.95 2.59
N THR A 313 1.47 13.43 1.37
CA THR A 313 2.05 14.20 0.25
C THR A 313 1.06 15.24 -0.28
N GLN A 314 1.54 16.14 -1.16
CA GLN A 314 0.63 16.83 -2.07
C GLN A 314 -0.12 15.81 -2.92
N PRO A 315 -1.34 16.11 -3.39
CA PRO A 315 -2.08 15.25 -4.30
C PRO A 315 -1.27 14.93 -5.56
N VAL A 316 -1.34 13.68 -6.02
CA VAL A 316 -0.66 13.20 -7.22
C VAL A 316 -1.68 12.52 -8.15
N PRO A 317 -1.51 12.67 -9.49
CA PRO A 317 -2.50 12.20 -10.44
C PRO A 317 -2.45 10.68 -10.67
N PHE A 318 -3.61 10.04 -10.58
CA PHE A 318 -3.82 8.63 -10.92
C PHE A 318 -4.92 8.47 -11.94
N LEU A 319 -4.81 7.45 -12.79
CA LEU A 319 -5.89 7.06 -13.69
C LEU A 319 -6.86 6.11 -12.97
N ARG A 320 -8.13 6.50 -12.92
CA ARG A 320 -9.23 5.64 -12.47
C ARG A 320 -9.77 4.82 -13.64
N LEU A 321 -9.70 3.49 -13.53
CA LEU A 321 -10.11 2.57 -14.59
C LEU A 321 -11.58 2.11 -14.47
N ALA A 322 -12.21 2.25 -13.30
CA ALA A 322 -13.64 2.05 -13.14
C ALA A 322 -14.43 3.13 -13.90
N ALA A 323 -15.49 2.70 -14.57
CA ALA A 323 -16.44 3.58 -15.22
C ALA A 323 -17.26 4.39 -14.18
#